data_46892b3f2e2d28ebca505b4edae652a4
#
_entry.id   46892b3f2e2d28ebca505b4edae652a4
#
_cell.length_a   1.000
_cell.length_b   1.000
_cell.length_c   1.000
_cell.angle_alpha   90.00
_cell.angle_beta   90.00
_cell.angle_gamma   90.00
#
_symmetry.space_group_name_H-M   'P 1'
#
loop_
_entity.id
_entity.type
_entity.pdbx_description
1 polymer ?
#
loop_
_entity_poly.entity_id
_entity_poly.type
_entity_poly.pdbx_seq_one_letter_code
_entity_poly.pdbx_strand_id
1 'polypeptide(L)'
;MIIVALAGFGKGGQIYNAPIISSVEGMEIVKILTSGNKKEAEKDFPGAEVVEDYSKVTEDKEIDLVVITTPNHLHVPFAEKALKAGKNVIVEKPFTPTVKEADYLISLAKRVNKIITVHHNRRWDSDFLTIQKIINEDRLGKIVAYEAHFDRFRNYVKDSWKEEKDVPGSGILYDLGSHLIDQALVLFGHPKEIFADLRAQREHSEVVDNFELILFYPDLKVSLRAGMLVKEPGARFSVFGRNGTFKKYGMDVQEEALQQGRNPRDDPHWGKEPEDLWGRINTVDEEGHVKSEQGNYPHLYQNIYNAILGKEDLLVKPEEARDVIKVIELAQKSNAERRVVPFN
;
A
#
# COMPACT_ATOMS: atom_id res chain seq x y z
N MET A 1 -8.39 4.44 -24.68
CA MET A 1 -9.02 3.59 -23.64
C MET A 1 -7.99 2.55 -23.24
N ILE A 2 -7.86 2.22 -21.96
CA ILE A 2 -7.01 1.15 -21.43
C ILE A 2 -7.92 0.01 -21.00
N ILE A 3 -7.72 -1.15 -21.60
CA ILE A 3 -8.52 -2.35 -21.38
C ILE A 3 -7.89 -3.16 -20.24
N VAL A 4 -8.65 -3.37 -19.17
CA VAL A 4 -8.16 -3.91 -17.91
C VAL A 4 -8.68 -5.32 -17.66
N ALA A 5 -7.78 -6.22 -17.27
CA ALA A 5 -8.14 -7.48 -16.65
C ALA A 5 -7.80 -7.44 -15.15
N LEU A 6 -8.74 -7.83 -14.31
CA LEU A 6 -8.57 -7.95 -12.87
C LEU A 6 -8.30 -9.42 -12.50
N ALA A 7 -7.08 -9.71 -12.07
CA ALA A 7 -6.66 -11.05 -11.67
C ALA A 7 -6.80 -11.23 -10.16
N GLY A 8 -7.94 -11.76 -9.73
CA GLY A 8 -8.38 -11.91 -8.35
C GLY A 8 -9.60 -11.03 -8.03
N PHE A 9 -10.68 -11.63 -7.50
CA PHE A 9 -11.91 -10.94 -7.12
C PHE A 9 -12.30 -11.22 -5.66
N GLY A 10 -11.27 -11.31 -4.80
CA GLY A 10 -11.44 -11.24 -3.35
C GLY A 10 -11.59 -9.79 -2.87
N LYS A 11 -11.48 -9.54 -1.56
CA LYS A 11 -11.60 -8.17 -1.01
C LYS A 11 -10.68 -7.15 -1.68
N GLY A 12 -9.43 -7.53 -1.98
CA GLY A 12 -8.49 -6.66 -2.69
C GLY A 12 -9.02 -6.20 -4.03
N GLY A 13 -9.45 -7.14 -4.88
CA GLY A 13 -9.99 -6.85 -6.21
C GLY A 13 -11.35 -6.17 -6.15
N GLN A 14 -12.32 -6.79 -5.48
CA GLN A 14 -13.71 -6.35 -5.48
C GLN A 14 -13.89 -4.99 -4.78
N ILE A 15 -13.29 -4.80 -3.59
CA ILE A 15 -13.56 -3.63 -2.75
C ILE A 15 -12.56 -2.51 -3.00
N TYR A 16 -11.26 -2.83 -3.11
CA TYR A 16 -10.21 -1.81 -3.07
C TYR A 16 -9.64 -1.42 -4.43
N ASN A 17 -9.82 -2.25 -5.46
CA ASN A 17 -9.30 -1.95 -6.79
C ASN A 17 -10.40 -1.66 -7.82
N ALA A 18 -11.38 -2.54 -7.98
CA ALA A 18 -12.37 -2.44 -9.04
C ALA A 18 -13.19 -1.13 -9.03
N PRO A 19 -13.69 -0.62 -7.88
CA PRO A 19 -14.41 0.67 -7.84
C PRO A 19 -13.52 1.85 -8.22
N ILE A 20 -12.24 1.82 -7.81
CA ILE A 20 -11.28 2.88 -8.13
C ILE A 20 -10.94 2.88 -9.63
N ILE A 21 -10.64 1.70 -10.21
CA ILE A 21 -10.41 1.56 -11.65
C ILE A 21 -11.60 2.11 -12.44
N SER A 22 -12.83 1.70 -12.05
CA SER A 22 -14.06 2.11 -12.72
C SER A 22 -14.36 3.61 -12.60
N SER A 23 -13.74 4.32 -11.64
CA SER A 23 -13.89 5.76 -11.49
C SER A 23 -12.98 6.58 -12.41
N VAL A 24 -11.97 5.95 -13.04
CA VAL A 24 -11.02 6.63 -13.92
C VAL A 24 -11.54 6.60 -15.35
N GLU A 25 -11.76 7.77 -15.93
CA GLU A 25 -12.18 7.89 -17.32
C GLU A 25 -11.12 7.31 -18.27
N GLY A 26 -11.56 6.47 -19.19
CA GLY A 26 -10.67 5.83 -20.16
C GLY A 26 -10.08 4.49 -19.70
N MET A 27 -10.45 3.98 -18.52
CA MET A 27 -10.15 2.61 -18.08
C MET A 27 -11.43 1.78 -18.02
N GLU A 28 -11.36 0.53 -18.51
CA GLU A 28 -12.51 -0.38 -18.53
C GLU A 28 -12.09 -1.79 -18.11
N ILE A 29 -12.78 -2.35 -17.10
CA ILE A 29 -12.61 -3.75 -16.68
C ILE A 29 -13.47 -4.62 -17.59
N VAL A 30 -12.82 -5.38 -18.47
CA VAL A 30 -13.51 -6.27 -19.43
C VAL A 30 -13.33 -7.75 -19.10
N LYS A 31 -12.39 -8.08 -18.18
CA LYS A 31 -12.15 -9.47 -17.79
C LYS A 31 -11.81 -9.58 -16.31
N ILE A 32 -12.39 -10.57 -15.64
CA ILE A 32 -12.16 -10.83 -14.22
C ILE A 32 -11.80 -12.30 -14.03
N LEU A 33 -10.60 -12.55 -13.50
CA LEU A 33 -10.19 -13.88 -13.08
C LEU A 33 -10.59 -14.12 -11.63
N THR A 34 -11.38 -15.14 -11.38
CA THR A 34 -11.74 -15.57 -10.04
C THR A 34 -12.12 -17.06 -9.99
N SER A 35 -11.76 -17.76 -8.93
CA SER A 35 -12.15 -19.15 -8.68
C SER A 35 -13.31 -19.29 -7.68
N GLY A 36 -13.58 -18.26 -6.86
CA GLY A 36 -14.54 -18.36 -5.75
C GLY A 36 -15.71 -17.39 -5.80
N ASN A 37 -15.54 -16.20 -6.40
CA ASN A 37 -16.53 -15.11 -6.36
C ASN A 37 -17.13 -14.80 -7.74
N LYS A 38 -17.44 -15.87 -8.50
CA LYS A 38 -17.93 -15.72 -9.89
C LYS A 38 -19.27 -14.97 -9.95
N LYS A 39 -20.23 -15.34 -9.12
CA LYS A 39 -21.56 -14.72 -9.10
C LYS A 39 -21.50 -13.24 -8.73
N GLU A 40 -20.64 -12.88 -7.77
CA GLU A 40 -20.39 -11.52 -7.37
C GLU A 40 -19.76 -10.72 -8.51
N ALA A 41 -18.76 -11.30 -9.19
CA ALA A 41 -18.10 -10.67 -10.34
C ALA A 41 -19.07 -10.40 -11.50
N GLU A 42 -19.89 -11.39 -11.86
CA GLU A 42 -20.93 -11.28 -12.92
C GLU A 42 -22.01 -10.25 -12.56
N LYS A 43 -22.35 -10.14 -11.27
CA LYS A 43 -23.33 -9.16 -10.76
C LYS A 43 -22.77 -7.74 -10.78
N ASP A 44 -21.55 -7.56 -10.24
CA ASP A 44 -20.97 -6.23 -10.06
C ASP A 44 -20.40 -5.67 -11.40
N PHE A 45 -20.00 -6.56 -12.32
CA PHE A 45 -19.45 -6.23 -13.63
C PHE A 45 -20.11 -7.05 -14.76
N PRO A 46 -21.39 -6.80 -15.07
CA PRO A 46 -22.16 -7.61 -16.04
C PRO A 46 -21.60 -7.52 -17.48
N GLY A 47 -20.76 -6.51 -17.76
CA GLY A 47 -20.08 -6.36 -19.06
C GLY A 47 -18.73 -7.05 -19.14
N ALA A 48 -18.21 -7.59 -18.04
CA ALA A 48 -16.90 -8.24 -18.01
C ALA A 48 -17.02 -9.76 -18.18
N GLU A 49 -16.12 -10.36 -18.95
CA GLU A 49 -15.98 -11.82 -19.03
C GLU A 49 -15.37 -12.36 -17.74
N VAL A 50 -16.05 -13.26 -17.03
CA VAL A 50 -15.52 -13.90 -15.83
C VAL A 50 -14.88 -15.23 -16.19
N VAL A 51 -13.58 -15.37 -15.88
CA VAL A 51 -12.77 -16.55 -16.24
C VAL A 51 -12.13 -17.18 -15.00
N GLU A 52 -11.81 -18.48 -15.09
CA GLU A 52 -11.13 -19.24 -14.04
C GLU A 52 -9.69 -19.61 -14.43
N ASP A 53 -9.34 -19.52 -15.71
CA ASP A 53 -8.00 -19.80 -16.22
C ASP A 53 -7.27 -18.50 -16.55
N TYR A 54 -6.09 -18.31 -15.94
CA TYR A 54 -5.26 -17.12 -16.16
C TYR A 54 -4.73 -17.00 -17.59
N SER A 55 -4.65 -18.11 -18.34
CA SER A 55 -4.28 -18.07 -19.78
C SER A 55 -5.25 -17.22 -20.58
N LYS A 56 -6.55 -17.22 -20.22
CA LYS A 56 -7.58 -16.40 -20.87
C LYS A 56 -7.36 -14.91 -20.70
N VAL A 57 -6.62 -14.50 -19.65
CA VAL A 57 -6.20 -13.12 -19.43
C VAL A 57 -4.94 -12.80 -20.23
N THR A 58 -3.92 -13.67 -20.16
CA THR A 58 -2.61 -13.39 -20.76
C THR A 58 -2.59 -13.53 -22.28
N GLU A 59 -3.38 -14.44 -22.84
CA GLU A 59 -3.47 -14.67 -24.30
C GLU A 59 -4.41 -13.69 -25.01
N ASP A 60 -5.27 -12.99 -24.29
CA ASP A 60 -6.17 -11.99 -24.84
C ASP A 60 -5.40 -10.75 -25.29
N LYS A 61 -5.38 -10.47 -26.58
CA LYS A 61 -4.62 -9.36 -27.19
C LYS A 61 -5.22 -7.99 -26.88
N GLU A 62 -6.50 -7.93 -26.54
CA GLU A 62 -7.19 -6.68 -26.26
C GLU A 62 -6.83 -6.12 -24.86
N ILE A 63 -6.33 -6.96 -23.94
CA ILE A 63 -5.95 -6.53 -22.60
C ILE A 63 -4.65 -5.71 -22.64
N ASP A 64 -4.70 -4.47 -22.13
CA ASP A 64 -3.56 -3.57 -22.01
C ASP A 64 -2.88 -3.66 -20.64
N LEU A 65 -3.69 -3.83 -19.57
CA LEU A 65 -3.27 -3.81 -18.18
C LEU A 65 -3.85 -4.99 -17.41
N VAL A 66 -2.99 -5.67 -16.65
CA VAL A 66 -3.41 -6.71 -15.69
C VAL A 66 -3.22 -6.17 -14.27
N VAL A 67 -4.30 -6.13 -13.50
CA VAL A 67 -4.31 -5.77 -12.07
C VAL A 67 -4.31 -7.05 -11.25
N ILE A 68 -3.23 -7.32 -10.52
CA ILE A 68 -3.04 -8.56 -9.76
C ILE A 68 -3.39 -8.31 -8.30
N THR A 69 -4.49 -8.92 -7.85
CA THR A 69 -5.04 -8.80 -6.49
C THR A 69 -5.22 -10.17 -5.82
N THR A 70 -4.41 -11.12 -6.26
CA THR A 70 -4.34 -12.48 -5.72
C THR A 70 -3.63 -12.52 -4.35
N PRO A 71 -3.61 -13.67 -3.65
CA PRO A 71 -2.71 -13.86 -2.52
C PRO A 71 -1.22 -13.65 -2.90
N ASN A 72 -0.41 -13.18 -1.94
CA ASN A 72 0.97 -12.71 -2.17
C ASN A 72 1.87 -13.71 -2.93
N HIS A 73 1.74 -15.02 -2.65
CA HIS A 73 2.55 -16.06 -3.30
C HIS A 73 2.28 -16.19 -4.81
N LEU A 74 1.16 -15.64 -5.31
CA LEU A 74 0.81 -15.61 -6.73
C LEU A 74 1.22 -14.32 -7.43
N HIS A 75 1.69 -13.28 -6.71
CA HIS A 75 2.08 -12.01 -7.31
C HIS A 75 3.16 -12.19 -8.38
N VAL A 76 4.26 -12.88 -8.02
CA VAL A 76 5.40 -13.07 -8.91
C VAL A 76 5.05 -13.90 -10.14
N PRO A 77 4.49 -15.13 -10.02
CA PRO A 77 4.18 -15.94 -11.20
C PRO A 77 3.13 -15.30 -12.12
N PHE A 78 2.17 -14.55 -11.57
CA PHE A 78 1.16 -13.88 -12.37
C PHE A 78 1.74 -12.65 -13.09
N ALA A 79 2.51 -11.81 -12.38
CA ALA A 79 3.17 -10.66 -12.98
C ALA A 79 4.15 -11.09 -14.10
N GLU A 80 4.93 -12.14 -13.86
CA GLU A 80 5.84 -12.70 -14.86
C GLU A 80 5.11 -13.12 -16.14
N LYS A 81 4.01 -13.89 -16.02
CA LYS A 81 3.22 -14.34 -17.16
C LYS A 81 2.60 -13.18 -17.94
N ALA A 82 2.02 -12.19 -17.23
CA ALA A 82 1.44 -11.01 -17.85
C ALA A 82 2.48 -10.18 -18.61
N LEU A 83 3.64 -9.90 -18.00
CA LEU A 83 4.74 -9.17 -18.62
C LEU A 83 5.26 -9.89 -19.87
N LYS A 84 5.50 -11.21 -19.80
CA LYS A 84 5.93 -12.03 -20.95
C LYS A 84 4.89 -12.03 -22.08
N ALA A 85 3.60 -11.89 -21.76
CA ALA A 85 2.52 -11.74 -22.71
C ALA A 85 2.38 -10.30 -23.26
N GLY A 86 3.28 -9.39 -22.89
CA GLY A 86 3.30 -8.01 -23.37
C GLY A 86 2.27 -7.10 -22.70
N LYS A 87 1.78 -7.43 -21.50
CA LYS A 87 0.84 -6.62 -20.73
C LYS A 87 1.55 -5.70 -19.77
N ASN A 88 0.98 -4.51 -19.51
CA ASN A 88 1.35 -3.69 -18.36
C ASN A 88 0.77 -4.34 -17.09
N VAL A 89 1.41 -4.11 -15.94
CA VAL A 89 1.04 -4.80 -14.70
C VAL A 89 1.01 -3.83 -13.52
N ILE A 90 -0.04 -3.92 -12.72
CA ILE A 90 -0.06 -3.42 -11.35
C ILE A 90 -0.22 -4.60 -10.39
N VAL A 91 0.58 -4.66 -9.35
CA VAL A 91 0.55 -5.71 -8.33
C VAL A 91 0.04 -5.13 -7.02
N GLU A 92 -0.84 -5.84 -6.34
CA GLU A 92 -1.18 -5.49 -4.96
C GLU A 92 0.06 -5.53 -4.05
N LYS A 93 0.00 -4.72 -3.00
CA LYS A 93 1.03 -4.77 -1.95
C LYS A 93 0.86 -6.03 -1.06
N PRO A 94 1.93 -6.58 -0.52
CA PRO A 94 3.33 -6.26 -0.79
C PRO A 94 3.74 -6.68 -2.20
N PHE A 95 4.69 -5.99 -2.81
CA PHE A 95 5.08 -6.22 -4.21
C PHE A 95 5.44 -7.68 -4.48
N THR A 96 6.40 -8.17 -3.73
CA THR A 96 6.92 -9.55 -3.81
C THR A 96 7.32 -10.03 -2.42
N PRO A 97 7.47 -11.35 -2.20
CA PRO A 97 8.02 -11.88 -0.95
C PRO A 97 9.48 -11.46 -0.70
N THR A 98 10.30 -11.32 -1.75
CA THR A 98 11.74 -11.05 -1.63
C THR A 98 12.20 -9.94 -2.58
N VAL A 99 13.31 -9.26 -2.21
CA VAL A 99 14.00 -8.28 -3.07
C VAL A 99 14.45 -8.90 -4.39
N LYS A 100 14.95 -10.13 -4.37
CA LYS A 100 15.40 -10.83 -5.57
C LYS A 100 14.27 -11.00 -6.60
N GLU A 101 13.08 -11.32 -6.15
CA GLU A 101 11.89 -11.44 -7.00
C GLU A 101 11.43 -10.09 -7.54
N ALA A 102 11.51 -9.02 -6.72
CA ALA A 102 11.22 -7.67 -7.17
C ALA A 102 12.19 -7.22 -8.28
N ASP A 103 13.51 -7.40 -8.07
CA ASP A 103 14.55 -7.08 -9.05
C ASP A 103 14.35 -7.88 -10.36
N TYR A 104 13.94 -9.14 -10.25
CA TYR A 104 13.61 -9.97 -11.41
C TYR A 104 12.44 -9.40 -12.22
N LEU A 105 11.31 -9.06 -11.58
CA LEU A 105 10.15 -8.51 -12.25
C LEU A 105 10.43 -7.13 -12.86
N ILE A 106 11.16 -6.26 -12.16
CA ILE A 106 11.59 -4.94 -12.67
C ILE A 106 12.45 -5.11 -13.93
N SER A 107 13.44 -6.02 -13.87
CA SER A 107 14.30 -6.31 -15.01
C SER A 107 13.52 -6.90 -16.18
N LEU A 108 12.54 -7.76 -15.91
CA LEU A 108 11.67 -8.35 -16.94
C LEU A 108 10.83 -7.26 -17.62
N ALA A 109 10.16 -6.39 -16.84
CA ALA A 109 9.34 -5.30 -17.34
C ALA A 109 10.14 -4.38 -18.30
N LYS A 110 11.37 -4.01 -17.89
CA LYS A 110 12.30 -3.22 -18.72
C LYS A 110 12.64 -3.94 -20.04
N ARG A 111 12.94 -5.26 -19.99
CA ARG A 111 13.26 -6.03 -21.20
C ARG A 111 12.13 -6.14 -22.20
N VAL A 112 10.89 -6.24 -21.72
CA VAL A 112 9.70 -6.35 -22.58
C VAL A 112 9.06 -4.99 -22.88
N ASN A 113 9.68 -3.90 -22.44
CA ASN A 113 9.19 -2.52 -22.58
C ASN A 113 7.74 -2.35 -22.12
N LYS A 114 7.46 -2.84 -20.90
CA LYS A 114 6.16 -2.73 -20.24
C LYS A 114 6.29 -2.10 -18.87
N ILE A 115 5.22 -1.47 -18.41
CA ILE A 115 5.13 -0.88 -17.08
C ILE A 115 4.83 -1.99 -16.08
N ILE A 116 5.54 -1.95 -14.93
CA ILE A 116 5.13 -2.62 -13.71
C ILE A 116 5.11 -1.60 -12.57
N THR A 117 4.07 -1.63 -11.74
CA THR A 117 3.92 -0.78 -10.56
C THR A 117 3.19 -1.52 -9.44
N VAL A 118 3.06 -0.90 -8.27
CA VAL A 118 2.48 -1.50 -7.07
C VAL A 118 1.37 -0.64 -6.49
N HIS A 119 0.35 -1.27 -5.94
CA HIS A 119 -0.82 -0.60 -5.36
C HIS A 119 -0.52 0.00 -3.98
N HIS A 120 0.41 0.98 -3.90
CA HIS A 120 0.66 1.78 -2.69
C HIS A 120 -0.33 2.94 -2.59
N ASN A 121 -1.63 2.61 -2.52
CA ASN A 121 -2.74 3.56 -2.50
C ASN A 121 -2.71 4.54 -1.31
N ARG A 122 -2.10 4.14 -0.17
CA ARG A 122 -2.04 4.99 1.02
C ARG A 122 -1.11 6.20 0.90
N ARG A 123 -0.41 6.36 -0.22
CA ARG A 123 0.23 7.64 -0.58
C ARG A 123 -0.80 8.75 -0.81
N TRP A 124 -2.07 8.38 -1.05
CA TRP A 124 -3.21 9.27 -1.25
C TRP A 124 -4.23 9.23 -0.12
N ASP A 125 -3.83 8.74 1.07
CA ASP A 125 -4.58 8.94 2.30
C ASP A 125 -4.57 10.44 2.67
N SER A 126 -5.68 10.98 3.13
CA SER A 126 -5.83 12.38 3.52
C SER A 126 -4.84 12.81 4.60
N ASP A 127 -4.60 11.92 5.58
CA ASP A 127 -3.65 12.14 6.67
C ASP A 127 -2.21 12.22 6.14
N PHE A 128 -1.83 11.36 5.20
CA PHE A 128 -0.49 11.35 4.63
C PHE A 128 -0.24 12.56 3.71
N LEU A 129 -1.21 12.92 2.86
CA LEU A 129 -1.14 14.15 2.04
C LEU A 129 -1.01 15.40 2.91
N THR A 130 -1.72 15.45 4.05
CA THR A 130 -1.63 16.55 5.01
C THR A 130 -0.24 16.63 5.64
N ILE A 131 0.35 15.50 6.03
CA ILE A 131 1.72 15.44 6.56
C ILE A 131 2.73 15.92 5.53
N GLN A 132 2.62 15.45 4.27
CA GLN A 132 3.49 15.90 3.18
C GLN A 132 3.42 17.44 3.02
N LYS A 133 2.22 18.01 3.04
CA LYS A 133 2.03 19.46 2.95
C LYS A 133 2.69 20.19 4.12
N ILE A 134 2.45 19.76 5.36
CA ILE A 134 3.03 20.38 6.56
C ILE A 134 4.57 20.36 6.53
N ILE A 135 5.17 19.25 6.07
CA ILE A 135 6.62 19.13 5.92
C ILE A 135 7.14 20.02 4.79
N ASN A 136 6.47 20.03 3.63
CA ASN A 136 6.88 20.84 2.48
C ASN A 136 6.74 22.35 2.73
N GLU A 137 5.78 22.77 3.56
CA GLU A 137 5.59 24.15 4.01
C GLU A 137 6.52 24.55 5.16
N ASP A 138 7.42 23.63 5.61
CA ASP A 138 8.37 23.83 6.72
C ASP A 138 7.73 24.28 8.05
N ARG A 139 6.44 23.96 8.26
CA ARG A 139 5.68 24.43 9.44
C ARG A 139 6.22 23.93 10.78
N LEU A 140 6.91 22.78 10.77
CA LEU A 140 7.51 22.19 11.97
C LEU A 140 9.02 22.45 12.06
N GLY A 141 9.62 23.13 11.08
CA GLY A 141 11.05 23.22 10.92
C GLY A 141 11.69 21.85 10.65
N LYS A 142 12.99 21.72 10.85
CA LYS A 142 13.69 20.44 10.60
C LYS A 142 13.06 19.31 11.42
N ILE A 143 12.56 18.28 10.73
CA ILE A 143 12.00 17.09 11.38
C ILE A 143 13.10 16.30 12.10
N VAL A 144 12.86 15.93 13.35
CA VAL A 144 13.80 15.20 14.19
C VAL A 144 13.28 13.84 14.64
N ALA A 145 11.95 13.65 14.67
CA ALA A 145 11.35 12.34 14.87
C ALA A 145 10.02 12.23 14.12
N TYR A 146 9.73 11.01 13.67
CA TYR A 146 8.46 10.65 13.05
C TYR A 146 8.01 9.32 13.61
N GLU A 147 6.75 9.24 14.01
CA GLU A 147 6.13 8.02 14.51
C GLU A 147 4.87 7.75 13.70
N ALA A 148 4.72 6.51 13.23
CA ALA A 148 3.52 6.06 12.54
C ALA A 148 3.07 4.71 13.08
N HIS A 149 1.77 4.60 13.34
CA HIS A 149 1.15 3.43 13.94
C HIS A 149 0.05 2.88 13.05
N PHE A 150 -0.05 1.55 12.98
CA PHE A 150 -1.18 0.87 12.35
C PHE A 150 -1.73 -0.21 13.29
N ASP A 151 -2.20 0.26 14.45
CA ASP A 151 -2.65 -0.59 15.53
C ASP A 151 -4.08 -1.12 15.30
N ARG A 152 -4.33 -2.34 15.76
CA ARG A 152 -5.63 -3.01 15.72
C ARG A 152 -5.86 -3.78 17.01
N PHE A 153 -7.13 -4.07 17.31
CA PHE A 153 -7.46 -5.04 18.35
C PHE A 153 -8.18 -6.24 17.75
N ARG A 154 -7.47 -7.35 17.73
CA ARG A 154 -8.00 -8.67 17.37
C ARG A 154 -7.21 -9.73 18.11
N ASN A 155 -7.76 -10.24 19.18
CA ASN A 155 -7.12 -11.20 20.09
C ASN A 155 -7.23 -12.67 19.64
N TYR A 156 -7.76 -12.93 18.46
CA TYR A 156 -7.85 -14.26 17.83
C TYR A 156 -7.16 -14.29 16.47
N VAL A 157 -6.73 -15.47 16.05
CA VAL A 157 -6.18 -15.73 14.72
C VAL A 157 -7.32 -16.01 13.75
N LYS A 158 -7.30 -15.41 12.57
CA LYS A 158 -8.29 -15.65 11.51
C LYS A 158 -7.88 -16.87 10.69
N ASP A 159 -8.87 -17.60 10.18
CA ASP A 159 -8.67 -18.57 9.10
C ASP A 159 -8.41 -17.78 7.78
N SER A 160 -7.14 -17.60 7.46
CA SER A 160 -6.70 -16.82 6.32
C SER A 160 -5.23 -17.09 6.02
N TRP A 161 -4.88 -17.19 4.74
CA TRP A 161 -3.50 -17.36 4.29
C TRP A 161 -2.52 -16.31 4.87
N LYS A 162 -3.00 -15.12 5.25
CA LYS A 162 -2.17 -14.07 5.89
C LYS A 162 -1.68 -14.46 7.30
N GLU A 163 -2.32 -15.42 7.92
CA GLU A 163 -2.01 -15.93 9.25
C GLU A 163 -1.27 -17.28 9.19
N GLU A 164 -0.92 -17.76 7.98
CA GLU A 164 -0.23 -19.04 7.77
C GLU A 164 1.29 -18.82 7.66
N LYS A 165 2.06 -19.50 8.50
CA LYS A 165 3.53 -19.37 8.61
C LYS A 165 4.27 -19.70 7.31
N ASP A 166 3.79 -20.72 6.61
CA ASP A 166 4.48 -21.24 5.42
C ASP A 166 4.11 -20.50 4.13
N VAL A 167 3.23 -19.49 4.23
CA VAL A 167 2.87 -18.64 3.09
C VAL A 167 3.80 -17.43 3.01
N PRO A 168 4.58 -17.29 1.91
CA PRO A 168 5.48 -16.15 1.74
C PRO A 168 4.75 -14.80 1.80
N GLY A 169 5.25 -13.87 2.60
CA GLY A 169 4.64 -12.55 2.75
C GLY A 169 3.42 -12.51 3.69
N SER A 170 3.23 -13.53 4.54
CA SER A 170 2.23 -13.53 5.61
C SER A 170 2.65 -12.65 6.79
N GLY A 171 1.72 -12.42 7.72
CA GLY A 171 1.90 -11.59 8.91
C GLY A 171 1.78 -10.09 8.67
N ILE A 172 1.66 -9.33 9.76
CA ILE A 172 1.36 -7.89 9.67
C ILE A 172 2.57 -7.04 9.23
N LEU A 173 3.78 -7.55 9.30
CA LEU A 173 4.96 -6.84 8.79
C LEU A 173 4.83 -6.61 7.27
N TYR A 174 4.38 -7.61 6.53
CA TYR A 174 4.08 -7.49 5.10
C TYR A 174 2.74 -6.78 4.86
N ASP A 175 1.69 -7.08 5.64
CA ASP A 175 0.34 -6.53 5.40
C ASP A 175 0.23 -5.05 5.77
N LEU A 176 0.67 -4.65 6.96
CA LEU A 176 0.57 -3.29 7.49
C LEU A 176 1.90 -2.53 7.41
N GLY A 177 3.00 -3.23 7.65
CA GLY A 177 4.34 -2.65 7.62
C GLY A 177 4.70 -2.11 6.24
N SER A 178 4.28 -2.76 5.15
CA SER A 178 4.54 -2.28 3.79
C SER A 178 3.99 -0.85 3.56
N HIS A 179 2.82 -0.51 4.12
CA HIS A 179 2.26 0.84 4.02
C HIS A 179 3.07 1.87 4.83
N LEU A 180 3.40 1.53 6.09
CA LEU A 180 4.14 2.43 6.96
C LEU A 180 5.57 2.69 6.43
N ILE A 181 6.21 1.65 5.92
CA ILE A 181 7.56 1.73 5.33
C ILE A 181 7.51 2.56 4.05
N ASP A 182 6.56 2.31 3.14
CA ASP A 182 6.40 3.08 1.92
C ASP A 182 6.25 4.58 2.21
N GLN A 183 5.34 4.94 3.12
CA GLN A 183 5.12 6.32 3.52
C GLN A 183 6.39 6.96 4.13
N ALA A 184 7.13 6.25 4.97
CA ALA A 184 8.38 6.73 5.53
C ALA A 184 9.47 6.95 4.47
N LEU A 185 9.61 6.02 3.52
CA LEU A 185 10.58 6.14 2.43
C LEU A 185 10.22 7.29 1.47
N VAL A 186 8.93 7.53 1.22
CA VAL A 186 8.46 8.68 0.43
C VAL A 186 8.80 10.01 1.09
N LEU A 187 8.64 10.11 2.42
CA LEU A 187 8.91 11.36 3.15
C LEU A 187 10.41 11.64 3.34
N PHE A 188 11.20 10.61 3.62
CA PHE A 188 12.55 10.80 4.16
C PHE A 188 13.65 10.08 3.35
N GLY A 189 13.29 9.36 2.28
CA GLY A 189 14.24 8.57 1.49
C GLY A 189 14.76 7.35 2.27
N HIS A 190 15.94 6.87 1.89
CA HIS A 190 16.53 5.67 2.48
C HIS A 190 17.16 5.94 3.86
N PRO A 191 16.90 5.10 4.88
CA PRO A 191 17.58 5.19 6.16
C PRO A 191 19.05 4.75 6.02
N LYS A 192 19.87 5.06 7.01
CA LYS A 192 21.24 4.54 7.11
C LYS A 192 21.26 3.14 7.73
N GLU A 193 20.43 2.94 8.73
CA GLU A 193 20.40 1.73 9.55
C GLU A 193 18.96 1.42 10.00
N ILE A 194 18.72 0.15 10.31
CA ILE A 194 17.43 -0.36 10.73
C ILE A 194 17.58 -1.22 11.99
N PHE A 195 16.69 -1.03 12.96
CA PHE A 195 16.46 -1.96 14.07
C PHE A 195 15.01 -2.44 14.03
N ALA A 196 14.80 -3.71 14.40
CA ALA A 196 13.46 -4.28 14.46
C ALA A 196 13.28 -5.20 15.66
N ASP A 197 12.09 -5.15 16.27
CA ASP A 197 11.54 -6.15 17.18
C ASP A 197 10.26 -6.71 16.58
N LEU A 198 10.27 -8.00 16.25
CA LEU A 198 9.17 -8.71 15.59
C LEU A 198 8.67 -9.82 16.51
N ARG A 199 7.36 -9.87 16.75
CA ARG A 199 6.76 -10.83 17.70
C ARG A 199 5.48 -11.46 17.16
N ALA A 200 5.21 -12.69 17.56
CA ALA A 200 3.89 -13.32 17.57
C ALA A 200 3.37 -13.25 19.01
N GLN A 201 2.37 -12.41 19.27
CA GLN A 201 1.88 -12.14 20.64
C GLN A 201 0.52 -12.78 20.93
N ARG A 202 -0.30 -12.99 19.90
CA ARG A 202 -1.60 -13.63 20.07
C ARG A 202 -1.41 -15.13 20.35
N GLU A 203 -2.28 -15.69 21.15
CA GLU A 203 -2.34 -17.13 21.37
C GLU A 203 -2.54 -17.86 20.03
N HIS A 204 -1.75 -18.89 19.77
CA HIS A 204 -1.72 -19.68 18.54
C HIS A 204 -1.29 -18.93 17.26
N SER A 205 -0.77 -17.71 17.36
CA SER A 205 -0.19 -17.03 16.18
C SER A 205 1.19 -17.59 15.85
N GLU A 206 1.38 -18.01 14.60
CA GLU A 206 2.68 -18.48 14.10
C GLU A 206 3.38 -17.45 13.20
N VAL A 207 2.71 -16.32 12.94
CA VAL A 207 3.22 -15.21 12.12
C VAL A 207 3.44 -13.95 12.95
N VAL A 208 4.24 -13.01 12.44
CA VAL A 208 4.43 -11.70 13.07
C VAL A 208 3.09 -10.97 13.15
N ASP A 209 2.65 -10.66 14.36
CA ASP A 209 1.42 -9.92 14.65
C ASP A 209 1.63 -8.71 15.56
N ASN A 210 2.89 -8.41 15.85
CA ASN A 210 3.36 -7.18 16.46
C ASN A 210 4.76 -6.87 15.91
N PHE A 211 5.00 -5.62 15.52
CA PHE A 211 6.34 -5.16 15.17
C PHE A 211 6.59 -3.73 15.63
N GLU A 212 7.85 -3.45 15.90
CA GLU A 212 8.42 -2.13 16.03
C GLU A 212 9.67 -2.04 15.15
N LEU A 213 9.69 -1.07 14.22
CA LEU A 213 10.83 -0.77 13.37
C LEU A 213 11.36 0.62 13.73
N ILE A 214 12.67 0.74 13.85
CA ILE A 214 13.34 2.03 13.98
C ILE A 214 14.24 2.19 12.76
N LEU A 215 13.96 3.24 11.98
CA LEU A 215 14.77 3.63 10.83
C LEU A 215 15.63 4.83 11.25
N PHE A 216 16.94 4.69 11.17
CA PHE A 216 17.89 5.72 11.55
C PHE A 216 18.36 6.50 10.33
N TYR A 217 18.23 7.82 10.42
CA TYR A 217 18.80 8.79 9.49
C TYR A 217 19.80 9.65 10.25
N PRO A 218 20.65 10.46 9.59
CA PRO A 218 21.67 11.25 10.30
C PRO A 218 21.15 12.12 11.43
N ASP A 219 19.98 12.78 11.22
CA ASP A 219 19.40 13.72 12.17
C ASP A 219 17.93 13.45 12.48
N LEU A 220 17.40 12.32 12.01
CA LEU A 220 16.00 11.94 12.15
C LEU A 220 15.89 10.48 12.60
N LYS A 221 15.01 10.22 13.56
CA LYS A 221 14.57 8.87 13.93
C LYS A 221 13.14 8.66 13.46
N VAL A 222 12.90 7.58 12.73
CA VAL A 222 11.55 7.13 12.32
C VAL A 222 11.21 5.87 13.09
N SER A 223 10.05 5.86 13.76
CA SER A 223 9.51 4.71 14.49
C SER A 223 8.19 4.27 13.83
N LEU A 224 8.14 3.01 13.36
CA LEU A 224 6.97 2.44 12.71
C LEU A 224 6.48 1.24 13.54
N ARG A 225 5.20 1.24 13.91
CA ARG A 225 4.63 0.19 14.78
C ARG A 225 3.30 -0.31 14.24
N ALA A 226 3.05 -1.59 14.44
CA ALA A 226 1.72 -2.17 14.36
C ALA A 226 1.59 -3.35 15.31
N GLY A 227 0.44 -3.47 15.95
CA GLY A 227 0.13 -4.57 16.85
C GLY A 227 -1.33 -5.00 16.73
N MET A 228 -1.57 -6.30 16.91
CA MET A 228 -2.93 -6.86 16.86
C MET A 228 -3.63 -6.88 18.22
N LEU A 229 -2.97 -6.47 19.30
CA LEU A 229 -3.51 -6.45 20.67
C LEU A 229 -3.63 -5.04 21.26
N VAL A 230 -3.72 -4.01 20.41
CA VAL A 230 -3.85 -2.61 20.85
C VAL A 230 -5.33 -2.23 20.81
N LYS A 231 -5.99 -2.25 21.96
CA LYS A 231 -7.42 -1.95 22.09
C LYS A 231 -7.69 -0.44 22.20
N GLU A 232 -6.74 0.30 22.77
CA GLU A 232 -6.78 1.77 22.89
C GLU A 232 -5.63 2.34 22.04
N PRO A 233 -5.88 2.69 20.77
CA PRO A 233 -4.83 3.18 19.88
C PRO A 233 -4.41 4.62 20.26
N GLY A 234 -3.12 4.89 20.13
CA GLY A 234 -2.56 6.24 20.19
C GLY A 234 -2.76 7.04 18.90
N ALA A 235 -1.95 8.08 18.74
CA ALA A 235 -1.93 8.84 17.48
C ALA A 235 -1.50 7.92 16.32
N ARG A 236 -2.21 8.02 15.19
CA ARG A 236 -1.84 7.36 13.94
C ARG A 236 -0.49 7.86 13.43
N PHE A 237 -0.28 9.19 13.53
CA PHE A 237 0.97 9.85 13.20
C PHE A 237 1.35 10.88 14.27
N SER A 238 2.64 10.94 14.57
CA SER A 238 3.25 12.03 15.36
C SER A 238 4.50 12.50 14.62
N VAL A 239 4.52 13.76 14.24
CA VAL A 239 5.64 14.38 13.52
C VAL A 239 6.24 15.47 14.41
N PHE A 240 7.51 15.32 14.77
CA PHE A 240 8.21 16.22 15.68
C PHE A 240 9.29 16.97 14.90
N GLY A 241 9.19 18.27 14.87
CA GLY A 241 10.19 19.16 14.30
C GLY A 241 10.79 20.08 15.36
N ARG A 242 11.80 20.86 14.97
CA ARG A 242 12.46 21.81 15.88
C ARG A 242 11.54 22.94 16.34
N ASN A 243 10.52 23.27 15.55
CA ASN A 243 9.60 24.37 15.84
C ASN A 243 8.27 23.91 16.43
N GLY A 244 7.98 22.60 16.43
CA GLY A 244 6.72 22.11 16.96
C GLY A 244 6.41 20.67 16.59
N THR A 245 5.14 20.32 16.79
CA THR A 245 4.63 18.95 16.64
C THR A 245 3.30 18.95 15.87
N PHE A 246 3.13 17.96 14.99
CA PHE A 246 1.84 17.62 14.42
C PHE A 246 1.42 16.21 14.87
N LYS A 247 0.15 16.06 15.28
CA LYS A 247 -0.44 14.75 15.63
C LYS A 247 -1.74 14.51 14.86
N LYS A 248 -1.91 13.31 14.36
CA LYS A 248 -3.11 12.85 13.67
C LYS A 248 -3.64 11.59 14.33
N TYR A 249 -4.94 11.56 14.57
CA TYR A 249 -5.66 10.40 15.11
C TYR A 249 -6.62 9.87 14.04
N GLY A 250 -7.09 8.63 14.23
CA GLY A 250 -8.01 7.97 13.30
C GLY A 250 -7.34 7.48 12.02
N MET A 251 -8.14 7.00 11.12
CA MET A 251 -7.73 6.47 9.81
C MET A 251 -8.35 7.30 8.71
N ASP A 252 -7.75 7.28 7.51
CA ASP A 252 -8.35 7.85 6.30
C ASP A 252 -9.73 7.24 6.02
N VAL A 253 -10.64 8.05 5.51
CA VAL A 253 -12.05 7.68 5.34
C VAL A 253 -12.35 6.87 4.08
N GLN A 254 -11.42 6.79 3.13
CA GLN A 254 -11.65 6.19 1.80
C GLN A 254 -11.83 4.67 1.87
N GLU A 255 -11.01 3.97 2.69
CA GLU A 255 -11.12 2.51 2.84
C GLU A 255 -12.48 2.11 3.43
N GLU A 256 -12.96 2.84 4.45
CA GLU A 256 -14.28 2.61 5.03
C GLU A 256 -15.39 2.89 4.02
N ALA A 257 -15.27 3.99 3.26
CA ALA A 257 -16.23 4.31 2.20
C ALA A 257 -16.34 3.20 1.15
N LEU A 258 -15.21 2.64 0.70
CA LEU A 258 -15.18 1.49 -0.22
C LEU A 258 -15.85 0.25 0.39
N GLN A 259 -15.59 -0.05 1.68
CA GLN A 259 -16.21 -1.17 2.39
C GLN A 259 -17.72 -1.01 2.52
N GLN A 260 -18.22 0.22 2.58
CA GLN A 260 -19.64 0.57 2.57
C GLN A 260 -20.26 0.56 1.15
N GLY A 261 -19.48 0.23 0.12
CA GLY A 261 -19.93 0.19 -1.27
C GLY A 261 -20.04 1.56 -1.95
N ARG A 262 -19.46 2.62 -1.36
CA ARG A 262 -19.39 3.94 -2.00
C ARG A 262 -18.37 3.91 -3.13
N ASN A 263 -18.66 4.64 -4.21
CA ASN A 263 -17.78 4.72 -5.39
C ASN A 263 -17.29 6.17 -5.56
N PRO A 264 -15.98 6.39 -5.76
CA PRO A 264 -15.45 7.73 -5.97
C PRO A 264 -16.01 8.45 -7.21
N ARG A 265 -16.50 7.71 -8.22
CA ARG A 265 -17.16 8.31 -9.40
C ARG A 265 -18.41 9.10 -9.04
N ASP A 266 -19.18 8.59 -8.08
CA ASP A 266 -20.52 9.11 -7.75
C ASP A 266 -20.51 9.98 -6.48
N ASP A 267 -19.35 10.15 -5.84
CA ASP A 267 -19.20 10.84 -4.58
C ASP A 267 -18.37 12.13 -4.72
N PRO A 268 -19.02 13.31 -4.81
CA PRO A 268 -18.31 14.59 -4.92
C PRO A 268 -17.53 14.96 -3.66
N HIS A 269 -17.74 14.25 -2.55
CA HIS A 269 -17.02 14.43 -1.29
C HIS A 269 -16.05 13.29 -1.00
N TRP A 270 -15.71 12.49 -2.00
CA TRP A 270 -14.76 11.40 -1.86
C TRP A 270 -13.46 11.85 -1.18
N GLY A 271 -13.01 11.09 -0.17
CA GLY A 271 -11.77 11.35 0.55
C GLY A 271 -11.75 12.61 1.44
N LYS A 272 -12.88 13.31 1.58
CA LYS A 272 -12.97 14.47 2.47
C LYS A 272 -13.18 14.02 3.91
N GLU A 273 -12.22 14.32 4.77
CA GLU A 273 -12.35 14.05 6.20
C GLU A 273 -13.27 15.08 6.91
N PRO A 274 -14.09 14.63 7.88
CA PRO A 274 -14.79 15.52 8.79
C PRO A 274 -13.82 16.21 9.75
N GLU A 275 -14.25 17.33 10.33
CA GLU A 275 -13.37 18.20 11.15
C GLU A 275 -12.84 17.55 12.43
N ASP A 276 -13.61 16.64 13.01
CA ASP A 276 -13.23 15.87 14.21
C ASP A 276 -12.07 14.88 13.97
N LEU A 277 -11.79 14.57 12.72
CA LEU A 277 -10.62 13.78 12.32
C LEU A 277 -9.39 14.64 11.96
N TRP A 278 -9.50 15.97 11.91
CA TRP A 278 -8.34 16.80 11.55
C TRP A 278 -7.22 16.66 12.56
N GLY A 279 -5.98 16.66 12.06
CA GLY A 279 -4.80 16.63 12.90
C GLY A 279 -4.60 17.96 13.66
N ARG A 280 -3.90 17.89 14.79
CA ARG A 280 -3.54 19.07 15.57
C ARG A 280 -2.08 19.42 15.38
N ILE A 281 -1.81 20.69 15.10
CA ILE A 281 -0.48 21.28 15.09
C ILE A 281 -0.29 22.15 16.35
N ASN A 282 0.92 22.13 16.90
CA ASN A 282 1.34 23.02 17.99
C ASN A 282 2.82 23.34 17.78
N THR A 283 3.09 24.60 17.43
CA THR A 283 4.44 25.13 17.16
C THR A 283 4.70 26.39 17.97
N VAL A 284 5.88 26.95 17.80
CA VAL A 284 6.23 28.25 18.42
C VAL A 284 5.38 29.39 17.84
N ASP A 285 4.82 29.25 16.65
CA ASP A 285 4.10 30.32 15.94
C ASP A 285 2.59 30.07 15.84
N GLU A 286 2.13 28.81 15.91
CA GLU A 286 0.72 28.46 15.72
C GLU A 286 0.28 27.27 16.57
N GLU A 287 -1.00 27.26 16.96
CA GLU A 287 -1.65 26.15 17.63
C GLU A 287 -3.09 25.99 17.12
N GLY A 288 -3.50 24.77 16.76
CA GLY A 288 -4.86 24.51 16.31
C GLY A 288 -5.03 23.21 15.53
N HIS A 289 -6.20 23.06 14.92
CA HIS A 289 -6.48 21.98 14.00
C HIS A 289 -6.07 22.35 12.58
N VAL A 290 -5.46 21.41 11.87
CA VAL A 290 -5.10 21.56 10.45
C VAL A 290 -6.13 20.83 9.63
N LYS A 291 -6.83 21.55 8.75
CA LYS A 291 -7.74 20.93 7.79
C LYS A 291 -6.98 19.92 6.95
N SER A 292 -7.49 18.69 6.93
CA SER A 292 -6.89 17.62 6.15
C SER A 292 -6.97 17.89 4.65
N GLU A 293 -5.93 17.54 3.92
CA GLU A 293 -5.98 17.41 2.47
C GLU A 293 -6.99 16.33 2.09
N GLN A 294 -7.59 16.46 0.92
CA GLN A 294 -8.58 15.50 0.46
C GLN A 294 -7.89 14.23 -0.06
N GLY A 295 -8.23 13.08 0.51
CA GLY A 295 -7.76 11.79 0.05
C GLY A 295 -8.20 11.49 -1.39
N ASN A 296 -7.37 10.80 -2.19
CA ASN A 296 -7.63 10.63 -3.62
C ASN A 296 -7.07 9.31 -4.18
N TYR A 297 -7.62 8.17 -3.78
CA TYR A 297 -7.23 6.87 -4.33
C TYR A 297 -7.33 6.78 -5.88
N PRO A 298 -8.32 7.41 -6.54
CA PRO A 298 -8.36 7.44 -8.01
C PRO A 298 -7.10 7.98 -8.66
N HIS A 299 -6.36 8.87 -8.01
CA HIS A 299 -5.14 9.46 -8.57
C HIS A 299 -4.06 8.41 -8.90
N LEU A 300 -3.95 7.34 -8.13
CA LEU A 300 -3.05 6.23 -8.43
C LEU A 300 -3.34 5.65 -9.82
N TYR A 301 -4.60 5.29 -10.08
CA TYR A 301 -4.97 4.70 -11.38
C TYR A 301 -4.98 5.73 -12.50
N GLN A 302 -5.31 7.00 -12.22
CA GLN A 302 -5.17 8.07 -13.20
C GLN A 302 -3.71 8.27 -13.65
N ASN A 303 -2.76 8.19 -12.71
CA ASN A 303 -1.34 8.24 -13.05
C ASN A 303 -0.90 7.02 -13.87
N ILE A 304 -1.35 5.81 -13.51
CA ILE A 304 -1.05 4.59 -14.28
C ILE A 304 -1.61 4.69 -15.70
N TYR A 305 -2.84 5.20 -15.85
CA TYR A 305 -3.44 5.48 -17.17
C TYR A 305 -2.56 6.43 -17.99
N ASN A 306 -2.14 7.54 -17.40
CA ASN A 306 -1.30 8.52 -18.06
C ASN A 306 0.10 7.97 -18.40
N ALA A 307 0.68 7.17 -17.50
CA ALA A 307 1.98 6.54 -17.72
C ALA A 307 1.96 5.51 -18.86
N ILE A 308 0.90 4.70 -18.96
CA ILE A 308 0.73 3.75 -20.08
C ILE A 308 0.63 4.49 -21.42
N LEU A 309 0.03 5.68 -21.43
CA LEU A 309 -0.08 6.54 -22.59
C LEU A 309 1.17 7.40 -22.86
N GLY A 310 2.20 7.28 -22.02
CA GLY A 310 3.43 8.07 -22.15
C GLY A 310 3.28 9.57 -21.84
N LYS A 311 2.26 9.96 -21.08
CA LYS A 311 1.97 11.37 -20.72
C LYS A 311 2.62 11.80 -19.42
N GLU A 312 2.89 10.86 -18.50
CA GLU A 312 3.47 11.09 -17.19
C GLU A 312 4.40 9.93 -16.79
N ASP A 313 5.31 10.19 -15.87
CA ASP A 313 6.06 9.14 -15.20
C ASP A 313 5.21 8.46 -14.11
N LEU A 314 5.52 7.21 -13.77
CA LEU A 314 4.92 6.52 -12.63
C LEU A 314 5.23 7.24 -11.31
N LEU A 315 4.20 7.56 -10.54
CA LEU A 315 4.32 8.10 -9.18
C LEU A 315 4.69 7.03 -8.14
N VAL A 316 4.31 5.78 -8.38
CA VAL A 316 4.79 4.63 -7.61
C VAL A 316 5.75 3.84 -8.50
N LYS A 317 7.04 4.10 -8.32
CA LYS A 317 8.07 3.38 -9.08
C LYS A 317 8.27 1.98 -8.49
N PRO A 318 8.46 0.96 -9.33
CA PRO A 318 8.65 -0.40 -8.83
C PRO A 318 9.94 -0.55 -7.99
N GLU A 319 10.95 0.29 -8.23
CA GLU A 319 12.17 0.35 -7.42
C GLU A 319 11.87 0.82 -5.98
N GLU A 320 10.94 1.77 -5.79
CA GLU A 320 10.52 2.22 -4.46
C GLU A 320 9.78 1.10 -3.72
N ALA A 321 8.88 0.38 -4.41
CA ALA A 321 8.21 -0.78 -3.84
C ALA A 321 9.18 -1.93 -3.50
N ARG A 322 10.24 -2.12 -4.31
CA ARG A 322 11.33 -3.05 -4.02
C ARG A 322 12.09 -2.63 -2.75
N ASP A 323 12.30 -1.33 -2.53
CA ASP A 323 12.97 -0.83 -1.34
C ASP A 323 12.12 -1.03 -0.07
N VAL A 324 10.80 -1.02 -0.17
CA VAL A 324 9.90 -1.46 0.91
C VAL A 324 10.18 -2.91 1.30
N ILE A 325 10.28 -3.82 0.32
CA ILE A 325 10.64 -5.22 0.58
C ILE A 325 12.04 -5.35 1.20
N LYS A 326 13.01 -4.54 0.74
CA LYS A 326 14.35 -4.50 1.32
C LYS A 326 14.33 -4.12 2.81
N VAL A 327 13.53 -3.12 3.20
CA VAL A 327 13.36 -2.78 4.62
C VAL A 327 12.77 -3.96 5.39
N ILE A 328 11.79 -4.68 4.85
CA ILE A 328 11.18 -5.86 5.49
C ILE A 328 12.22 -6.99 5.68
N GLU A 329 13.02 -7.32 4.66
CA GLU A 329 14.09 -8.33 4.77
C GLU A 329 15.14 -7.91 5.81
N LEU A 330 15.56 -6.63 5.82
CA LEU A 330 16.51 -6.11 6.80
C LEU A 330 15.91 -6.08 8.22
N ALA A 331 14.62 -5.82 8.38
CA ALA A 331 13.93 -5.90 9.65
C ALA A 331 13.93 -7.34 10.20
N GLN A 332 13.65 -8.33 9.35
CA GLN A 332 13.75 -9.75 9.72
C GLN A 332 15.18 -10.13 10.14
N LYS A 333 16.17 -9.66 9.40
CA LYS A 333 17.60 -9.86 9.73
C LYS A 333 17.97 -9.19 11.06
N SER A 334 17.58 -7.93 11.28
CA SER A 334 17.82 -7.21 12.53
C SER A 334 17.20 -7.93 13.72
N ASN A 335 15.95 -8.39 13.59
CA ASN A 335 15.28 -9.15 14.64
C ASN A 335 15.98 -10.49 14.95
N ALA A 336 16.38 -11.23 13.93
CA ALA A 336 17.08 -12.51 14.09
C ALA A 336 18.46 -12.35 14.76
N GLU A 337 19.20 -11.33 14.35
CA GLU A 337 20.55 -11.03 14.86
C GLU A 337 20.54 -10.18 16.14
N ARG A 338 19.39 -9.65 16.57
CA ARG A 338 19.22 -8.78 17.74
C ARG A 338 20.17 -7.56 17.73
N ARG A 339 20.35 -6.97 16.57
CA ARG A 339 21.20 -5.79 16.39
C ARG A 339 20.70 -4.87 15.29
N VAL A 340 21.23 -3.65 15.27
CA VAL A 340 21.07 -2.71 14.17
C VAL A 340 21.78 -3.26 12.92
N VAL A 341 21.15 -3.14 11.75
CA VAL A 341 21.70 -3.53 10.45
C VAL A 341 21.75 -2.34 9.48
N PRO A 342 22.79 -2.21 8.65
CA PRO A 342 22.88 -1.13 7.67
C PRO A 342 21.91 -1.36 6.50
N PHE A 343 21.46 -0.25 5.91
CA PHE A 343 20.67 -0.24 4.66
C PHE A 343 21.60 -0.09 3.44
N ASN A 344 22.44 -1.04 3.16
CA ASN A 344 23.41 -0.99 2.02
C ASN A 344 22.80 -1.40 0.70
#